data_9deca811ce294c4adf5a37eee23c1df0
#
_entry.id   9deca811ce294c4adf5a37eee23c1df0
#
_cell.length_a   1.000
_cell.length_b   1.000
_cell.length_c   1.000
_cell.angle_alpha   90.00
_cell.angle_beta   90.00
_cell.angle_gamma   90.00
#
_symmetry.space_group_name_H-M   'P 1'
#
loop_
_entity.id
_entity.type
_entity.pdbx_description
1 polymer ?
#
loop_
_entity_poly.entity_id
_entity_poly.type
_entity_poly.pdbx_seq_one_letter_code
_entity_poly.pdbx_strand_id
1 'polypeptide(L)'
;KINGQTVSIDFIGKKGVRNQCKIKNKKLSKNLRNKKKTIGKDHRIFSYRKKNRYYEVKSSDVNRYLKQFGEFTTKNFRTWGANLEFIVQLLKYEISDTISAKKRNVNESLQKVADKLHNTKSVCKSNYIDPYLIQIYLNDTKRFNATFKNAFTKEEITDKYIQLLKLNHWINLIQKN
;
A
#
# COMPACT_ATOMS: atom_id res chain seq x y z
N LYS A 1 -3.41 7.01 20.20
CA LYS A 1 -3.49 8.37 20.76
C LYS A 1 -4.02 9.33 19.68
N ILE A 2 -4.87 10.30 20.08
CA ILE A 2 -5.42 11.29 19.15
C ILE A 2 -5.03 12.68 19.65
N ASN A 3 -4.28 13.42 18.84
CA ASN A 3 -3.86 14.79 19.15
C ASN A 3 -4.20 15.71 17.97
N GLY A 4 -5.07 16.72 18.22
CA GLY A 4 -5.58 17.58 17.17
C GLY A 4 -6.20 16.78 16.01
N GLN A 5 -5.67 16.93 14.82
CA GLN A 5 -6.10 16.19 13.62
C GLN A 5 -5.30 14.91 13.37
N THR A 6 -4.36 14.57 14.26
CA THR A 6 -3.43 13.44 14.10
C THR A 6 -3.87 12.27 14.96
N VAL A 7 -3.97 11.10 14.34
CA VAL A 7 -4.17 9.80 14.97
C VAL A 7 -2.86 9.05 14.97
N SER A 8 -2.32 8.74 16.14
CA SER A 8 -1.14 7.88 16.31
C SER A 8 -1.61 6.47 16.64
N ILE A 9 -1.21 5.51 15.84
CA ILE A 9 -1.47 4.09 16.01
C ILE A 9 -0.16 3.43 16.41
N ASP A 10 -0.20 2.61 17.46
CA ASP A 10 0.96 1.90 17.99
C ASP A 10 0.47 0.54 18.51
N PHE A 11 0.98 -0.54 17.95
CA PHE A 11 0.59 -1.89 18.33
C PHE A 11 1.67 -2.91 17.99
N ILE A 12 1.66 -4.04 18.71
CA ILE A 12 2.50 -5.19 18.40
C ILE A 12 1.76 -6.06 17.38
N GLY A 13 2.35 -6.21 16.21
CA GLY A 13 1.82 -7.01 15.11
C GLY A 13 2.33 -8.45 15.11
N LYS A 14 2.18 -9.13 13.96
CA LYS A 14 2.64 -10.50 13.76
C LYS A 14 4.15 -10.62 14.04
N LYS A 15 4.56 -11.71 14.69
CA LYS A 15 5.95 -12.00 15.10
C LYS A 15 6.55 -10.99 16.08
N GLY A 16 5.74 -10.31 16.89
CA GLY A 16 6.21 -9.34 17.88
C GLY A 16 6.70 -8.01 17.31
N VAL A 17 6.51 -7.75 16.03
CA VAL A 17 6.97 -6.52 15.38
C VAL A 17 6.08 -5.34 15.80
N ARG A 18 6.69 -4.31 16.40
CA ARG A 18 5.99 -3.07 16.74
C ARG A 18 5.70 -2.26 15.50
N ASN A 19 4.43 -1.92 15.32
CA ASN A 19 3.94 -1.10 14.21
C ASN A 19 3.52 0.26 14.73
N GLN A 20 4.09 1.32 14.18
CA GLN A 20 3.76 2.69 14.52
C GLN A 20 3.44 3.49 13.26
N CYS A 21 2.31 4.19 13.27
CA CYS A 21 1.99 5.13 12.21
C CYS A 21 1.26 6.36 12.73
N LYS A 22 1.36 7.47 12.01
CA LYS A 22 0.65 8.70 12.27
C LYS A 22 -0.17 9.08 11.04
N ILE A 23 -1.47 9.32 11.24
CA ILE A 23 -2.41 9.70 10.19
C ILE A 23 -2.95 11.08 10.53
N LYS A 24 -2.66 12.07 9.69
CA LYS A 24 -3.23 13.43 9.82
C LYS A 24 -4.53 13.48 9.00
N ASN A 25 -5.67 13.40 9.68
CA ASN A 25 -6.99 13.44 9.03
C ASN A 25 -8.04 13.96 10.02
N LYS A 26 -8.65 15.11 9.70
CA LYS A 26 -9.65 15.79 10.55
C LYS A 26 -10.90 14.93 10.78
N LYS A 27 -11.43 14.31 9.72
CA LYS A 27 -12.66 13.49 9.79
C LYS A 27 -12.43 12.22 10.61
N LEU A 28 -11.31 11.51 10.34
CA LEU A 28 -10.94 10.31 11.09
C LEU A 28 -10.74 10.61 12.58
N SER A 29 -9.96 11.65 12.91
CA SER A 29 -9.69 12.01 14.31
C SER A 29 -10.94 12.44 15.07
N LYS A 30 -11.88 13.17 14.42
CA LYS A 30 -13.18 13.52 14.99
C LYS A 30 -14.01 12.27 15.25
N ASN A 31 -14.14 11.38 14.26
CA ASN A 31 -14.93 10.14 14.39
C ASN A 31 -14.40 9.22 15.49
N LEU A 32 -13.08 9.04 15.56
CA LEU A 32 -12.46 8.21 16.59
C LEU A 32 -12.60 8.81 18.00
N ARG A 33 -12.53 10.15 18.16
CA ARG A 33 -12.80 10.79 19.46
C ARG A 33 -14.24 10.57 19.90
N ASN A 34 -15.20 10.78 19.02
CA ASN A 34 -16.61 10.56 19.31
C ASN A 34 -16.83 9.08 19.69
N LYS A 35 -16.28 8.17 18.90
CA LYS A 35 -16.35 6.73 19.17
C LYS A 35 -15.79 6.40 20.55
N LYS A 36 -14.61 6.92 20.91
CA LYS A 36 -13.98 6.69 22.21
C LYS A 36 -14.83 7.18 23.38
N LYS A 37 -15.58 8.27 23.21
CA LYS A 37 -16.51 8.78 24.24
C LYS A 37 -17.71 7.86 24.44
N THR A 38 -18.21 7.23 23.37
CA THR A 38 -19.46 6.44 23.41
C THR A 38 -19.25 5.00 23.80
N ILE A 39 -18.08 4.40 23.56
CA ILE A 39 -17.85 2.97 23.84
C ILE A 39 -17.31 2.67 25.24
N GLY A 40 -16.91 3.70 26.01
CA GLY A 40 -16.27 3.51 27.33
C GLY A 40 -14.83 2.98 27.24
N LYS A 41 -14.24 2.69 28.42
CA LYS A 41 -12.84 2.25 28.51
C LYS A 41 -12.67 0.75 28.24
N ASP A 42 -13.71 -0.04 28.40
CA ASP A 42 -13.66 -1.51 28.40
C ASP A 42 -13.83 -2.13 27.00
N HIS A 43 -14.08 -1.31 25.98
CA HIS A 43 -14.31 -1.80 24.62
C HIS A 43 -13.24 -1.33 23.65
N ARG A 44 -12.91 -2.19 22.69
CA ARG A 44 -12.00 -1.84 21.59
C ARG A 44 -12.62 -0.76 20.72
N ILE A 45 -11.81 0.21 20.27
CA ILE A 45 -12.26 1.33 19.45
C ILE A 45 -12.87 0.87 18.11
N PHE A 46 -12.35 -0.22 17.54
CA PHE A 46 -12.93 -0.86 16.36
C PHE A 46 -13.93 -1.94 16.79
N SER A 47 -15.10 -1.47 17.21
CA SER A 47 -16.24 -2.31 17.59
C SER A 47 -17.53 -1.70 17.05
N TYR A 48 -18.58 -2.49 16.98
CA TYR A 48 -19.93 -2.03 16.66
C TYR A 48 -20.92 -2.53 17.70
N ARG A 49 -22.03 -1.81 17.87
CA ARG A 49 -23.11 -2.19 18.79
C ARG A 49 -24.21 -2.87 18.00
N LYS A 50 -24.62 -4.06 18.43
CA LYS A 50 -25.79 -4.77 17.90
C LYS A 50 -26.66 -5.18 19.09
N LYS A 51 -27.94 -4.76 19.09
CA LYS A 51 -28.80 -4.82 20.28
C LYS A 51 -28.03 -4.18 21.45
N ASN A 52 -27.98 -4.67 22.60
CA ASN A 52 -27.27 -4.07 23.75
C ASN A 52 -25.82 -4.61 23.97
N ARG A 53 -25.19 -5.24 22.95
CA ARG A 53 -23.86 -5.82 23.08
C ARG A 53 -22.89 -5.20 22.09
N TYR A 54 -21.62 -5.05 22.50
CA TYR A 54 -20.52 -4.63 21.63
C TYR A 54 -19.81 -5.85 21.04
N TYR A 55 -19.51 -5.77 19.75
CA TYR A 55 -18.78 -6.76 18.98
C TYR A 55 -17.55 -6.13 18.37
N GLU A 56 -16.42 -6.84 18.41
CA GLU A 56 -15.18 -6.38 17.76
C GLU A 56 -15.30 -6.51 16.24
N VAL A 57 -14.74 -5.51 15.53
CA VAL A 57 -14.58 -5.60 14.09
C VAL A 57 -13.39 -6.52 13.78
N LYS A 58 -13.65 -7.63 13.11
CA LYS A 58 -12.65 -8.60 12.64
C LYS A 58 -12.20 -8.31 11.22
N SER A 59 -11.06 -8.86 10.81
CA SER A 59 -10.57 -8.75 9.43
C SER A 59 -11.56 -9.31 8.40
N SER A 60 -12.31 -10.35 8.76
CA SER A 60 -13.40 -10.91 7.95
C SER A 60 -14.53 -9.90 7.70
N ASP A 61 -14.85 -9.06 8.69
CA ASP A 61 -15.91 -8.04 8.55
C ASP A 61 -15.46 -6.94 7.58
N VAL A 62 -14.18 -6.52 7.68
CA VAL A 62 -13.59 -5.54 6.75
C VAL A 62 -13.54 -6.11 5.33
N ASN A 63 -13.09 -7.35 5.15
CA ASN A 63 -13.06 -7.97 3.84
C ASN A 63 -14.47 -8.17 3.25
N ARG A 64 -15.46 -8.51 4.07
CA ARG A 64 -16.88 -8.60 3.63
C ARG A 64 -17.40 -7.24 3.17
N TYR A 65 -17.05 -6.16 3.87
CA TYR A 65 -17.39 -4.81 3.45
C TYR A 65 -16.72 -4.44 2.10
N LEU A 66 -15.45 -4.78 1.92
CA LEU A 66 -14.72 -4.51 0.69
C LEU A 66 -15.27 -5.25 -0.52
N LYS A 67 -15.80 -6.46 -0.33
CA LYS A 67 -16.44 -7.25 -1.40
C LYS A 67 -17.67 -6.58 -2.04
N GLN A 68 -18.27 -5.60 -1.38
CA GLN A 68 -19.38 -4.81 -1.97
C GLN A 68 -18.91 -3.92 -3.14
N PHE A 69 -17.62 -3.65 -3.24
CA PHE A 69 -17.02 -2.81 -4.28
C PHE A 69 -16.25 -3.62 -5.34
N GLY A 70 -16.23 -4.95 -5.24
CA GLY A 70 -15.50 -5.88 -6.10
C GLY A 70 -14.77 -6.94 -5.27
N GLU A 71 -14.07 -7.87 -5.94
CA GLU A 71 -13.32 -8.95 -5.27
C GLU A 71 -12.07 -8.42 -4.53
N PHE A 72 -12.25 -7.40 -3.69
CA PHE A 72 -11.19 -6.76 -2.94
C PHE A 72 -11.07 -7.30 -1.52
N THR A 73 -9.83 -7.37 -1.06
CA THR A 73 -9.46 -7.65 0.32
C THR A 73 -8.52 -6.58 0.86
N THR A 74 -8.33 -6.51 2.16
CA THR A 74 -7.33 -5.62 2.78
C THR A 74 -5.91 -5.87 2.27
N LYS A 75 -5.60 -7.11 1.84
CA LYS A 75 -4.31 -7.45 1.22
C LYS A 75 -4.10 -6.71 -0.10
N ASN A 76 -5.13 -6.57 -0.93
CA ASN A 76 -5.03 -5.86 -2.21
C ASN A 76 -4.61 -4.39 -2.00
N PHE A 77 -5.17 -3.71 -1.00
CA PHE A 77 -4.75 -2.33 -0.68
C PHE A 77 -3.30 -2.25 -0.23
N ARG A 78 -2.83 -3.24 0.54
CA ARG A 78 -1.43 -3.30 0.98
C ARG A 78 -0.49 -3.55 -0.21
N THR A 79 -0.86 -4.45 -1.11
CA THR A 79 -0.13 -4.74 -2.35
C THR A 79 -0.09 -3.50 -3.25
N TRP A 80 -1.24 -2.84 -3.44
CA TRP A 80 -1.32 -1.60 -4.22
C TRP A 80 -0.39 -0.53 -3.66
N GLY A 81 -0.49 -0.25 -2.36
CA GLY A 81 0.37 0.73 -1.68
C GLY A 81 1.86 0.40 -1.77
N ALA A 82 2.23 -0.87 -1.76
CA ALA A 82 3.61 -1.33 -1.94
C ALA A 82 4.15 -1.00 -3.34
N ASN A 83 3.34 -1.24 -4.38
CA ASN A 83 3.74 -0.94 -5.76
C ASN A 83 3.86 0.57 -6.01
N LEU A 84 2.92 1.37 -5.50
CA LEU A 84 3.06 2.84 -5.60
C LEU A 84 4.32 3.34 -4.90
N GLU A 85 4.63 2.82 -3.72
CA GLU A 85 5.87 3.19 -3.01
C GLU A 85 7.11 2.73 -3.78
N PHE A 86 7.08 1.54 -4.35
CA PHE A 86 8.18 1.01 -5.16
C PHE A 86 8.47 1.89 -6.38
N ILE A 87 7.42 2.32 -7.10
CA ILE A 87 7.54 3.28 -8.21
C ILE A 87 8.17 4.59 -7.72
N VAL A 88 7.67 5.17 -6.62
CA VAL A 88 8.23 6.40 -6.04
C VAL A 88 9.71 6.26 -5.69
N GLN A 89 10.11 5.10 -5.16
CA GLN A 89 11.53 4.89 -4.81
C GLN A 89 12.40 4.75 -6.07
N LEU A 90 11.92 4.05 -7.10
CA LEU A 90 12.65 3.90 -8.37
C LEU A 90 12.83 5.24 -9.11
N LEU A 91 11.84 6.12 -9.06
CA LEU A 91 11.89 7.45 -9.70
C LEU A 91 12.91 8.41 -9.07
N LYS A 92 13.47 8.07 -7.90
CA LYS A 92 14.53 8.88 -7.25
C LYS A 92 15.92 8.66 -7.83
N TYR A 93 16.10 7.59 -8.61
CA TYR A 93 17.39 7.29 -9.22
C TYR A 93 17.48 7.89 -10.62
N GLU A 94 18.66 8.36 -10.94
CA GLU A 94 18.98 8.74 -12.31
C GLU A 94 18.92 7.54 -13.26
N ILE A 95 18.61 7.81 -14.52
CA ILE A 95 18.58 6.77 -15.54
C ILE A 95 20.02 6.25 -15.75
N SER A 96 20.19 4.95 -15.55
CA SER A 96 21.45 4.27 -15.78
C SER A 96 21.33 3.31 -16.93
N ASP A 97 22.37 3.21 -17.75
CA ASP A 97 22.44 2.28 -18.86
C ASP A 97 22.95 0.89 -18.42
N THR A 98 23.63 0.80 -17.26
CA THR A 98 24.17 -0.47 -16.79
C THR A 98 23.14 -1.30 -16.06
N ILE A 99 23.05 -2.59 -16.41
CA ILE A 99 22.15 -3.54 -15.73
C ILE A 99 22.51 -3.71 -14.25
N SER A 100 23.78 -3.56 -13.90
CA SER A 100 24.24 -3.65 -12.51
C SER A 100 23.67 -2.53 -11.66
N ALA A 101 23.73 -1.27 -12.13
CA ALA A 101 23.17 -0.12 -11.43
C ALA A 101 21.63 -0.24 -11.33
N LYS A 102 20.94 -0.67 -12.40
CA LYS A 102 19.50 -0.90 -12.37
C LYS A 102 19.10 -1.96 -11.34
N LYS A 103 19.81 -3.08 -11.27
CA LYS A 103 19.59 -4.13 -10.25
C LYS A 103 19.82 -3.61 -8.83
N ARG A 104 20.84 -2.77 -8.62
CA ARG A 104 21.10 -2.11 -7.34
C ARG A 104 19.91 -1.23 -6.94
N ASN A 105 19.45 -0.35 -7.85
CA ASN A 105 18.30 0.54 -7.60
C ASN A 105 17.03 -0.24 -7.23
N VAL A 106 16.75 -1.34 -7.96
CA VAL A 106 15.64 -2.26 -7.63
C VAL A 106 15.80 -2.84 -6.22
N ASN A 107 16.99 -3.33 -5.87
CA ASN A 107 17.23 -3.94 -4.56
C ASN A 107 17.11 -2.94 -3.40
N GLU A 108 17.59 -1.72 -3.58
CA GLU A 108 17.48 -0.65 -2.58
C GLU A 108 16.02 -0.19 -2.42
N SER A 109 15.30 -0.03 -3.56
CA SER A 109 13.87 0.30 -3.53
C SER A 109 13.04 -0.78 -2.84
N LEU A 110 13.32 -2.07 -3.13
CA LEU A 110 12.69 -3.20 -2.45
C LEU A 110 12.95 -3.18 -0.94
N GLN A 111 14.16 -2.84 -0.52
CA GLN A 111 14.49 -2.75 0.91
C GLN A 111 13.66 -1.65 1.59
N LYS A 112 13.61 -0.46 0.99
CA LYS A 112 12.82 0.67 1.54
C LYS A 112 11.33 0.34 1.67
N VAL A 113 10.77 -0.35 0.66
CA VAL A 113 9.36 -0.80 0.73
C VAL A 113 9.19 -1.89 1.79
N ALA A 114 10.12 -2.83 1.89
CA ALA A 114 10.08 -3.91 2.88
C ALA A 114 10.12 -3.34 4.32
N ASP A 115 11.00 -2.39 4.58
CA ASP A 115 11.11 -1.69 5.88
C ASP A 115 9.78 -1.01 6.24
N LYS A 116 9.17 -0.30 5.28
CA LYS A 116 7.88 0.37 5.46
C LYS A 116 6.72 -0.60 5.73
N LEU A 117 6.79 -1.80 5.16
CA LEU A 117 5.80 -2.85 5.36
C LEU A 117 6.11 -3.74 6.57
N HIS A 118 7.23 -3.54 7.26
CA HIS A 118 7.76 -4.41 8.32
C HIS A 118 7.86 -5.87 7.86
N ASN A 119 8.46 -6.08 6.69
CA ASN A 119 8.70 -7.38 6.08
C ASN A 119 10.18 -7.55 5.69
N THR A 120 10.59 -8.77 5.38
CA THR A 120 11.86 -8.98 4.70
C THR A 120 11.76 -8.59 3.22
N LYS A 121 12.89 -8.24 2.62
CA LYS A 121 12.98 -7.91 1.20
C LYS A 121 12.45 -9.04 0.30
N SER A 122 12.80 -10.29 0.62
CA SER A 122 12.33 -11.47 -0.12
C SER A 122 10.81 -11.60 -0.06
N VAL A 123 10.20 -11.51 1.13
CA VAL A 123 8.74 -11.55 1.30
C VAL A 123 8.07 -10.38 0.59
N CYS A 124 8.66 -9.19 0.64
CA CYS A 124 8.13 -8.02 -0.04
C CYS A 124 8.10 -8.25 -1.56
N LYS A 125 9.22 -8.66 -2.14
CA LYS A 125 9.35 -8.94 -3.58
C LYS A 125 8.34 -9.97 -4.07
N SER A 126 8.23 -11.12 -3.37
CA SER A 126 7.40 -12.25 -3.83
C SER A 126 5.89 -12.05 -3.62
N ASN A 127 5.46 -11.26 -2.62
CA ASN A 127 4.05 -11.20 -2.22
C ASN A 127 3.37 -9.85 -2.48
N TYR A 128 4.15 -8.79 -2.71
CA TYR A 128 3.59 -7.43 -2.76
C TYR A 128 4.03 -6.64 -4.00
N ILE A 129 5.18 -6.95 -4.60
CA ILE A 129 5.65 -6.20 -5.76
C ILE A 129 5.26 -6.90 -7.05
N ASP A 130 4.69 -6.12 -7.96
CA ASP A 130 4.37 -6.56 -9.31
C ASP A 130 5.67 -6.84 -10.08
N PRO A 131 5.89 -8.08 -10.55
CA PRO A 131 7.08 -8.43 -11.31
C PRO A 131 7.26 -7.60 -12.58
N TYR A 132 6.16 -7.14 -13.17
CA TYR A 132 6.19 -6.32 -14.37
C TYR A 132 6.87 -4.96 -14.15
N LEU A 133 6.70 -4.34 -12.98
CA LEU A 133 7.40 -3.10 -12.64
C LEU A 133 8.91 -3.29 -12.59
N ILE A 134 9.37 -4.43 -12.05
CA ILE A 134 10.80 -4.78 -12.04
C ILE A 134 11.29 -5.02 -13.46
N GLN A 135 10.55 -5.78 -14.24
CA GLN A 135 10.91 -6.12 -15.63
C GLN A 135 11.03 -4.87 -16.49
N ILE A 136 10.04 -3.98 -16.49
CA ILE A 136 10.07 -2.76 -17.31
C ILE A 136 11.21 -1.82 -16.87
N TYR A 137 11.48 -1.71 -15.55
CA TYR A 137 12.59 -0.90 -15.07
C TYR A 137 13.95 -1.45 -15.49
N LEU A 138 14.16 -2.76 -15.45
CA LEU A 138 15.42 -3.37 -15.84
C LEU A 138 15.66 -3.35 -17.35
N ASN A 139 14.63 -3.67 -18.14
CA ASN A 139 14.74 -3.86 -19.59
C ASN A 139 14.57 -2.57 -20.36
N ASP A 140 13.70 -1.66 -19.88
CA ASP A 140 13.40 -0.39 -20.56
C ASP A 140 13.16 0.73 -19.54
N THR A 141 14.24 1.15 -18.88
CA THR A 141 14.20 2.22 -17.87
C THR A 141 13.70 3.54 -18.46
N LYS A 142 13.99 3.80 -19.75
CA LYS A 142 13.50 5.03 -20.43
C LYS A 142 11.99 5.04 -20.51
N ARG A 143 11.38 3.92 -20.91
CA ARG A 143 9.93 3.76 -20.95
C ARG A 143 9.32 3.84 -19.55
N PHE A 144 9.93 3.20 -18.54
CA PHE A 144 9.48 3.31 -17.14
C PHE A 144 9.43 4.78 -16.71
N ASN A 145 10.52 5.53 -16.90
CA ASN A 145 10.57 6.94 -16.51
C ASN A 145 9.61 7.80 -17.33
N ALA A 146 9.48 7.58 -18.64
CA ALA A 146 8.53 8.30 -19.49
C ALA A 146 7.08 8.06 -19.05
N THR A 147 6.74 6.81 -18.65
CA THR A 147 5.40 6.46 -18.13
C THR A 147 5.05 7.29 -16.91
N PHE A 148 5.97 7.45 -15.96
CA PHE A 148 5.73 8.16 -14.71
C PHE A 148 6.22 9.62 -14.73
N LYS A 149 6.71 10.12 -15.85
CA LYS A 149 7.12 11.52 -16.02
C LYS A 149 5.97 12.45 -15.63
N ASN A 150 6.31 13.52 -14.90
CA ASN A 150 5.35 14.53 -14.41
C ASN A 150 4.26 13.98 -13.46
N ALA A 151 4.50 12.85 -12.79
CA ALA A 151 3.66 12.36 -11.70
C ALA A 151 4.29 12.76 -10.36
N PHE A 152 3.74 13.79 -9.72
CA PHE A 152 4.26 14.36 -8.47
C PHE A 152 3.45 13.93 -7.24
N THR A 153 2.21 13.52 -7.46
CA THR A 153 1.30 13.06 -6.41
C THR A 153 1.08 11.55 -6.49
N LYS A 154 0.60 10.98 -5.38
CA LYS A 154 0.24 9.54 -5.36
C LYS A 154 -0.93 9.23 -6.29
N GLU A 155 -1.85 10.15 -6.44
CA GLU A 155 -3.00 10.06 -7.34
C GLU A 155 -2.53 9.97 -8.79
N GLU A 156 -1.65 10.86 -9.24
CA GLU A 156 -1.09 10.83 -10.59
C GLU A 156 -0.28 9.55 -10.86
N ILE A 157 0.52 9.08 -9.90
CA ILE A 157 1.24 7.80 -10.01
C ILE A 157 0.24 6.65 -10.11
N THR A 158 -0.86 6.69 -9.34
CA THR A 158 -1.93 5.69 -9.39
C THR A 158 -2.54 5.60 -10.77
N ASP A 159 -2.92 6.74 -11.35
CA ASP A 159 -3.55 6.80 -12.68
C ASP A 159 -2.62 6.26 -13.77
N LYS A 160 -1.35 6.65 -13.74
CA LYS A 160 -0.33 6.15 -14.68
C LYS A 160 -0.04 4.66 -14.51
N TYR A 161 -0.04 4.17 -13.26
CA TYR A 161 0.14 2.74 -13.01
C TYR A 161 -1.05 1.92 -13.51
N ILE A 162 -2.28 2.41 -13.31
CA ILE A 162 -3.48 1.78 -13.88
C ILE A 162 -3.41 1.72 -15.41
N GLN A 163 -2.99 2.81 -16.07
CA GLN A 163 -2.81 2.84 -17.51
C GLN A 163 -1.75 1.82 -17.98
N LEU A 164 -0.62 1.75 -17.28
CA LEU A 164 0.45 0.80 -17.56
C LEU A 164 -0.05 -0.66 -17.47
N LEU A 165 -0.82 -0.99 -16.42
CA LEU A 165 -1.39 -2.33 -16.24
C LEU A 165 -2.40 -2.69 -17.34
N LYS A 166 -3.23 -1.74 -17.76
CA LYS A 166 -4.17 -1.95 -18.89
C LYS A 166 -3.42 -2.25 -20.18
N LEU A 167 -2.40 -1.47 -20.50
CA LEU A 167 -1.56 -1.69 -21.68
C LEU A 167 -0.87 -3.06 -21.64
N ASN A 168 -0.33 -3.47 -20.48
CA ASN A 168 0.31 -4.78 -20.33
C ASN A 168 -0.71 -5.92 -20.51
N HIS A 169 -1.92 -5.77 -19.98
CA HIS A 169 -2.98 -6.75 -20.16
C HIS A 169 -3.36 -6.93 -21.64
N TRP A 170 -3.52 -5.84 -22.38
CA TRP A 170 -3.79 -5.86 -23.83
C TRP A 170 -2.67 -6.53 -24.62
N ILE A 171 -1.39 -6.21 -24.32
CA ILE A 171 -0.22 -6.82 -24.97
C ILE A 171 -0.24 -8.35 -24.73
N ASN A 172 -0.46 -8.79 -23.51
CA ASN A 172 -0.50 -10.21 -23.18
C ASN A 172 -1.67 -10.96 -23.85
N LEU A 173 -2.80 -10.30 -24.10
CA LEU A 173 -3.93 -10.87 -24.84
C LEU A 173 -3.60 -11.05 -26.33
N ILE A 174 -2.94 -10.07 -26.94
CA ILE A 174 -2.54 -10.12 -28.37
C ILE A 174 -1.46 -11.20 -28.60
N GLN A 175 -0.54 -11.39 -27.66
CA GLN A 175 0.53 -12.39 -27.79
C GLN A 175 0.07 -13.84 -27.53
N LYS A 176 -1.12 -14.04 -27.00
CA LYS A 176 -1.73 -15.38 -26.77
C LYS A 176 -2.63 -15.87 -27.90
N ASN A 177 -2.94 -15.01 -28.86
CA ASN A 177 -3.66 -15.31 -30.11
C ASN A 177 -2.67 -15.37 -31.28
#